data_098908afc1d59db43dd986d461803bbe
#
_entry.id   098908afc1d59db43dd986d461803bbe
#
_cell.length_a   1.000
_cell.length_b   1.000
_cell.length_c   1.000
_cell.angle_alpha   90.00
_cell.angle_beta   90.00
_cell.angle_gamma   90.00
#
_symmetry.space_group_name_H-M   'P 1'
#
loop_
_entity.id
_entity.type
_entity.pdbx_description
1 polymer ?
#
loop_
_entity_poly.entity_id
_entity_poly.type
_entity_poly.pdbx_seq_one_letter_code
_entity_poly.pdbx_strand_id
1 'polypeptide(L)'
;VAAFLVLNGIVIVAGMIEMFANPIVIGDWIAAITMGGGGWSGILVPALLAFPLLVLGLSGFETGVSMMPLVAATGATAEERLASRIRNTKRLLTAAAVIMSAFLITSSLVTTILIPNAAFQAGGEANGRALAYLAHGLLGEAFGTAFDISSILILWFAGASAMAGLVNIVPRYLPAYGMAPDWSRSVRPVVLVFTTISIILTIGFQANVDAQAGAYATGILAMMVSASFAVTISAFRKHQKRARVGFTVLTLVMGYALVENIIEKPDGIAISMLFIVGIIVISLISRVTRTTELRASRIEFDDMAQKFLEHTIAFDGQVKTEQDLPSRVLNM
;
A
#
# COMPACT_ATOMS: atom_id res chain seq x y z
N VAL A 1 -0.24 17.77 0.77
CA VAL A 1 -1.22 16.93 1.49
C VAL A 1 -2.26 17.80 2.18
N ALA A 2 -1.87 18.72 3.10
CA ALA A 2 -2.83 19.54 3.84
C ALA A 2 -3.76 20.34 2.90
N ALA A 3 -3.21 21.02 1.90
CA ALA A 3 -4.02 21.77 0.92
C ALA A 3 -5.03 20.85 0.19
N PHE A 4 -4.60 19.68 -0.24
CA PHE A 4 -5.49 18.69 -0.86
C PHE A 4 -6.62 18.24 0.05
N LEU A 5 -6.32 17.92 1.32
CA LEU A 5 -7.34 17.54 2.29
C LEU A 5 -8.34 18.67 2.57
N VAL A 6 -7.85 19.91 2.68
CA VAL A 6 -8.70 21.07 2.90
C VAL A 6 -9.63 21.31 1.70
N LEU A 7 -9.10 21.30 0.48
CA LEU A 7 -9.91 21.47 -0.72
C LEU A 7 -10.95 20.37 -0.88
N ASN A 8 -10.58 19.10 -0.66
CA ASN A 8 -11.55 18.01 -0.64
C ASN A 8 -12.61 18.18 0.46
N GLY A 9 -12.19 18.59 1.65
CA GLY A 9 -13.11 18.88 2.76
C GLY A 9 -14.13 19.96 2.39
N ILE A 10 -13.68 21.01 1.71
CA ILE A 10 -14.58 22.10 1.24
C ILE A 10 -15.58 21.56 0.22
N VAL A 11 -15.14 20.76 -0.78
CA VAL A 11 -16.06 20.17 -1.78
C VAL A 11 -17.08 19.26 -1.10
N ILE A 12 -16.63 18.40 -0.17
CA ILE A 12 -17.53 17.49 0.55
C ILE A 12 -18.55 18.27 1.37
N VAL A 13 -18.11 19.30 2.10
CA VAL A 13 -19.02 20.15 2.90
C VAL A 13 -20.01 20.90 2.01
N ALA A 14 -19.54 21.49 0.91
CA ALA A 14 -20.42 22.15 -0.06
C ALA A 14 -21.46 21.17 -0.65
N GLY A 15 -21.01 19.96 -1.04
CA GLY A 15 -21.92 18.92 -1.51
C GLY A 15 -22.91 18.45 -0.45
N MET A 16 -22.49 18.31 0.81
CA MET A 16 -23.43 18.02 1.91
C MET A 16 -24.46 19.13 2.12
N ILE A 17 -24.05 20.40 2.06
CA ILE A 17 -24.98 21.54 2.17
C ILE A 17 -25.99 21.48 1.03
N GLU A 18 -25.55 21.27 -0.21
CA GLU A 18 -26.43 21.15 -1.38
C GLU A 18 -27.42 20.00 -1.24
N MET A 19 -26.93 18.83 -0.78
CA MET A 19 -27.75 17.64 -0.55
C MET A 19 -28.85 17.91 0.51
N PHE A 20 -28.57 18.65 1.58
CA PHE A 20 -29.55 19.00 2.60
C PHE A 20 -30.48 20.16 2.18
N ALA A 21 -29.96 21.06 1.33
CA ALA A 21 -30.77 22.15 0.78
C ALA A 21 -31.82 21.63 -0.23
N ASN A 22 -31.47 20.55 -0.94
CA ASN A 22 -32.32 19.94 -1.97
C ASN A 22 -32.67 18.47 -1.63
N PRO A 23 -33.55 18.21 -0.63
CA PRO A 23 -33.87 16.85 -0.18
C PRO A 23 -34.52 15.97 -1.25
N ILE A 24 -35.02 16.54 -2.34
CA ILE A 24 -35.59 15.82 -3.49
C ILE A 24 -34.54 14.89 -4.10
N VAL A 25 -33.28 15.34 -4.19
CA VAL A 25 -32.16 14.53 -4.78
C VAL A 25 -31.90 13.26 -3.96
N ILE A 26 -32.08 13.35 -2.63
CA ILE A 26 -31.97 12.18 -1.75
C ILE A 26 -33.13 11.21 -2.01
N GLY A 27 -34.33 11.75 -2.17
CA GLY A 27 -35.54 10.98 -2.47
C GLY A 27 -35.42 10.23 -3.80
N ASP A 28 -34.97 10.92 -4.84
CA ASP A 28 -34.75 10.35 -6.17
C ASP A 28 -33.67 9.25 -6.15
N TRP A 29 -32.58 9.46 -5.40
CA TRP A 29 -31.54 8.46 -5.21
C TRP A 29 -32.04 7.21 -4.47
N ILE A 30 -32.80 7.37 -3.38
CA ILE A 30 -33.42 6.25 -2.66
C ILE A 30 -34.40 5.51 -3.59
N ALA A 31 -35.23 6.24 -4.34
CA ALA A 31 -36.14 5.65 -5.31
C ALA A 31 -35.40 4.84 -6.39
N ALA A 32 -34.32 5.39 -6.94
CA ALA A 32 -33.49 4.71 -7.95
C ALA A 32 -32.91 3.38 -7.43
N ILE A 33 -32.42 3.37 -6.18
CA ILE A 33 -31.88 2.15 -5.55
C ILE A 33 -33.00 1.11 -5.28
N THR A 34 -34.19 1.57 -4.85
CA THR A 34 -35.28 0.67 -4.47
C THR A 34 -36.10 0.17 -5.67
N MET A 35 -36.21 0.96 -6.74
CA MET A 35 -36.92 0.59 -7.97
C MET A 35 -36.28 -0.53 -8.80
N GLY A 36 -35.03 -0.91 -8.51
CA GLY A 36 -34.32 -2.02 -9.15
C GLY A 36 -34.92 -3.41 -8.91
N GLY A 37 -36.09 -3.52 -8.28
CA GLY A 37 -36.95 -4.72 -8.25
C GLY A 37 -36.48 -5.88 -7.38
N GLY A 38 -35.35 -5.79 -6.70
CA GLY A 38 -34.77 -6.90 -5.91
C GLY A 38 -34.83 -6.75 -4.39
N GLY A 39 -35.46 -5.71 -3.85
CA GLY A 39 -35.42 -5.45 -2.41
C GLY A 39 -33.97 -5.39 -1.87
N TRP A 40 -33.72 -5.89 -0.69
CA TRP A 40 -32.38 -5.92 -0.09
C TRP A 40 -31.34 -6.71 -0.90
N SER A 41 -31.77 -7.77 -1.62
CA SER A 41 -30.86 -8.54 -2.47
C SER A 41 -30.40 -7.77 -3.72
N GLY A 42 -31.25 -6.90 -4.25
CA GLY A 42 -30.91 -6.01 -5.38
C GLY A 42 -29.84 -4.97 -5.02
N ILE A 43 -29.63 -4.67 -3.73
CA ILE A 43 -28.61 -3.74 -3.26
C ILE A 43 -27.36 -4.52 -2.80
N LEU A 44 -27.56 -5.57 -1.99
CA LEU A 44 -26.45 -6.28 -1.35
C LEU A 44 -25.60 -7.08 -2.33
N VAL A 45 -26.22 -7.72 -3.34
CA VAL A 45 -25.47 -8.52 -4.30
C VAL A 45 -24.52 -7.67 -5.15
N PRO A 46 -24.98 -6.57 -5.81
CA PRO A 46 -24.03 -5.69 -6.50
C PRO A 46 -22.99 -5.07 -5.59
N ALA A 47 -23.34 -4.73 -4.34
CA ALA A 47 -22.38 -4.18 -3.37
C ALA A 47 -21.31 -5.19 -2.99
N LEU A 48 -21.65 -6.47 -2.83
CA LEU A 48 -20.67 -7.52 -2.58
C LEU A 48 -19.77 -7.76 -3.79
N LEU A 49 -20.32 -7.80 -5.00
CA LEU A 49 -19.54 -7.95 -6.23
C LEU A 49 -18.60 -6.77 -6.49
N ALA A 50 -19.01 -5.53 -6.16
CA ALA A 50 -18.20 -4.33 -6.27
C ALA A 50 -17.19 -4.17 -5.11
N PHE A 51 -17.33 -4.94 -4.01
CA PHE A 51 -16.49 -4.80 -2.82
C PHE A 51 -14.97 -4.89 -3.10
N PRO A 52 -14.47 -5.79 -3.99
CA PRO A 52 -13.04 -5.85 -4.31
C PRO A 52 -12.47 -4.55 -4.85
N LEU A 53 -13.26 -3.73 -5.56
CA LEU A 53 -12.82 -2.45 -6.11
C LEU A 53 -12.51 -1.42 -5.01
N LEU A 54 -13.15 -1.56 -3.82
CA LEU A 54 -12.89 -0.69 -2.67
C LEU A 54 -11.49 -0.89 -2.08
N VAL A 55 -10.84 -2.00 -2.36
CA VAL A 55 -9.47 -2.28 -1.92
C VAL A 55 -8.47 -1.28 -2.48
N LEU A 56 -8.77 -0.66 -3.63
CA LEU A 56 -7.97 0.44 -4.16
C LEU A 56 -7.83 1.61 -3.16
N GLY A 57 -8.86 1.83 -2.34
CA GLY A 57 -8.82 2.82 -1.25
C GLY A 57 -7.88 2.47 -0.10
N LEU A 58 -7.43 1.22 0.02
CA LEU A 58 -6.46 0.79 1.02
C LEU A 58 -5.00 0.93 0.55
N SER A 59 -4.79 1.36 -0.69
CA SER A 59 -3.46 1.55 -1.25
C SER A 59 -2.65 2.57 -0.43
N GLY A 60 -1.37 2.26 -0.21
CA GLY A 60 -0.45 3.11 0.55
C GLY A 60 -0.26 2.74 2.02
N PHE A 61 -1.16 1.95 2.64
CA PHE A 61 -0.95 1.46 4.00
C PHE A 61 0.27 0.54 4.10
N GLU A 62 0.51 -0.29 3.09
CA GLU A 62 1.68 -1.15 2.96
C GLU A 62 2.98 -0.33 2.93
N THR A 63 2.96 0.82 2.23
CA THR A 63 4.10 1.75 2.23
C THR A 63 4.34 2.32 3.63
N GLY A 64 3.28 2.67 4.37
CA GLY A 64 3.37 3.13 5.75
C GLY A 64 4.00 2.10 6.69
N VAL A 65 3.69 0.81 6.51
CA VAL A 65 4.31 -0.28 7.28
C VAL A 65 5.77 -0.46 6.90
N SER A 66 6.10 -0.43 5.63
CA SER A 66 7.48 -0.60 5.14
C SER A 66 8.40 0.55 5.54
N MET A 67 7.85 1.75 5.75
CA MET A 67 8.58 2.92 6.25
C MET A 67 8.67 2.98 7.79
N MET A 68 8.16 2.00 8.51
CA MET A 68 8.23 1.94 9.98
C MET A 68 9.64 2.16 10.56
N PRO A 69 10.74 1.66 9.96
CA PRO A 69 12.10 1.93 10.45
C PRO A 69 12.47 3.43 10.47
N LEU A 70 11.83 4.25 9.63
CA LEU A 70 12.08 5.69 9.50
C LEU A 70 11.24 6.53 10.49
N VAL A 71 10.25 5.91 11.16
CA VAL A 71 9.42 6.61 12.14
C VAL A 71 10.25 7.00 13.35
N ALA A 72 10.13 8.25 13.77
CA ALA A 72 10.83 8.79 14.93
C ALA A 72 10.54 7.96 16.18
N ALA A 73 11.59 7.67 16.93
CA ALA A 73 11.54 6.90 18.15
C ALA A 73 12.29 7.63 19.26
N THR A 74 11.71 7.62 20.46
CA THR A 74 12.31 8.19 21.68
C THR A 74 12.53 7.08 22.69
N GLY A 75 13.61 7.14 23.46
CA GLY A 75 13.95 6.17 24.51
C GLY A 75 15.46 6.11 24.74
N ALA A 76 15.86 5.78 25.96
CA ALA A 76 17.25 5.61 26.34
C ALA A 76 17.81 4.27 25.89
N THR A 77 16.98 3.20 25.95
CA THR A 77 17.37 1.84 25.58
C THR A 77 16.88 1.47 24.18
N ALA A 78 17.48 0.44 23.57
CA ALA A 78 17.04 -0.08 22.28
C ALA A 78 15.58 -0.59 22.32
N GLU A 79 15.18 -1.24 23.40
CA GLU A 79 13.82 -1.75 23.61
C GLU A 79 12.80 -0.62 23.73
N GLU A 80 13.12 0.43 24.48
CA GLU A 80 12.26 1.63 24.59
C GLU A 80 12.07 2.32 23.25
N ARG A 81 13.15 2.46 22.46
CA ARG A 81 13.08 3.02 21.10
C ARG A 81 12.19 2.17 20.19
N LEU A 82 12.34 0.84 20.24
CA LEU A 82 11.50 -0.06 19.46
C LEU A 82 10.02 0.07 19.87
N ALA A 83 9.72 0.03 21.17
CA ALA A 83 8.37 0.17 21.69
C ALA A 83 7.76 1.54 21.32
N SER A 84 8.54 2.62 21.42
CA SER A 84 8.14 3.97 21.02
C SER A 84 7.84 4.02 19.52
N ARG A 85 8.69 3.44 18.67
CA ARG A 85 8.49 3.37 17.22
C ARG A 85 7.22 2.63 16.85
N ILE A 86 6.99 1.45 17.44
CA ILE A 86 5.77 0.67 17.22
C ILE A 86 4.53 1.49 17.60
N ARG A 87 4.54 2.15 18.75
CA ARG A 87 3.44 3.00 19.21
C ARG A 87 3.17 4.17 18.27
N ASN A 88 4.22 4.87 17.83
CA ASN A 88 4.11 6.01 16.93
C ASN A 88 3.61 5.57 15.55
N THR A 89 4.09 4.44 15.02
CA THR A 89 3.60 3.85 13.76
C THR A 89 2.12 3.48 13.87
N LYS A 90 1.70 2.83 14.96
CA LYS A 90 0.28 2.51 15.18
C LYS A 90 -0.59 3.77 15.21
N ARG A 91 -0.16 4.83 15.90
CA ARG A 91 -0.88 6.11 15.94
C ARG A 91 -0.99 6.74 14.55
N LEU A 92 0.10 6.75 13.79
CA LEU A 92 0.14 7.27 12.43
C LEU A 92 -0.84 6.51 11.52
N LEU A 93 -0.77 5.19 11.51
CA LEU A 93 -1.64 4.35 10.69
C LEU A 93 -3.11 4.45 11.11
N THR A 94 -3.41 4.53 12.42
CA THR A 94 -4.78 4.70 12.90
C THR A 94 -5.33 6.07 12.51
N ALA A 95 -4.56 7.14 12.67
CA ALA A 95 -4.97 8.48 12.25
C ALA A 95 -5.23 8.54 10.73
N ALA A 96 -4.33 7.97 9.94
CA ALA A 96 -4.50 7.87 8.49
C ALA A 96 -5.78 7.08 8.13
N ALA A 97 -6.01 5.93 8.77
CA ALA A 97 -7.20 5.11 8.52
C ALA A 97 -8.49 5.85 8.86
N VAL A 98 -8.55 6.54 10.00
CA VAL A 98 -9.74 7.31 10.41
C VAL A 98 -10.02 8.45 9.44
N ILE A 99 -9.00 9.24 9.10
CA ILE A 99 -9.14 10.37 8.15
C ILE A 99 -9.60 9.84 6.79
N MET A 100 -8.91 8.84 6.25
CA MET A 100 -9.26 8.27 4.93
C MET A 100 -10.66 7.67 4.92
N SER A 101 -11.06 6.94 5.96
CA SER A 101 -12.42 6.36 6.04
C SER A 101 -13.49 7.45 6.10
N ALA A 102 -13.27 8.51 6.86
CA ALA A 102 -14.19 9.63 6.93
C ALA A 102 -14.35 10.32 5.56
N PHE A 103 -13.23 10.63 4.90
CA PHE A 103 -13.26 11.24 3.57
C PHE A 103 -13.88 10.32 2.52
N LEU A 104 -13.55 9.03 2.53
CA LEU A 104 -14.07 8.06 1.56
C LEU A 104 -15.59 7.91 1.69
N ILE A 105 -16.10 7.72 2.91
CA ILE A 105 -17.55 7.56 3.14
C ILE A 105 -18.30 8.82 2.75
N THR A 106 -17.83 9.98 3.20
CA THR A 106 -18.52 11.26 2.93
C THR A 106 -18.43 11.65 1.46
N SER A 107 -17.26 11.50 0.81
CA SER A 107 -17.14 11.80 -0.61
C SER A 107 -17.96 10.86 -1.48
N SER A 108 -17.94 9.55 -1.16
CA SER A 108 -18.77 8.57 -1.87
C SER A 108 -20.25 8.89 -1.77
N LEU A 109 -20.73 9.24 -0.57
CA LEU A 109 -22.13 9.64 -0.36
C LEU A 109 -22.50 10.85 -1.22
N VAL A 110 -21.71 11.93 -1.14
CA VAL A 110 -21.94 13.17 -1.85
C VAL A 110 -21.89 12.96 -3.38
N THR A 111 -20.88 12.26 -3.89
CA THR A 111 -20.74 12.02 -5.33
C THR A 111 -21.86 11.13 -5.86
N THR A 112 -22.26 10.09 -5.13
CA THR A 112 -23.30 9.15 -5.57
C THR A 112 -24.68 9.80 -5.60
N ILE A 113 -24.97 10.74 -4.70
CA ILE A 113 -26.27 11.39 -4.60
C ILE A 113 -26.38 12.57 -5.57
N LEU A 114 -25.32 13.40 -5.69
CA LEU A 114 -25.40 14.65 -6.45
C LEU A 114 -25.06 14.51 -7.94
N ILE A 115 -24.29 13.49 -8.33
CA ILE A 115 -23.88 13.34 -9.73
C ILE A 115 -24.85 12.41 -10.47
N PRO A 116 -25.45 12.89 -11.58
CA PRO A 116 -26.33 12.05 -12.40
C PRO A 116 -25.58 10.83 -12.99
N ASN A 117 -26.24 9.69 -13.03
CA ASN A 117 -25.68 8.46 -13.58
C ASN A 117 -25.09 8.62 -14.98
N ALA A 118 -25.69 9.43 -15.84
CA ALA A 118 -25.18 9.70 -17.19
C ALA A 118 -23.76 10.32 -17.18
N ALA A 119 -23.45 11.15 -16.19
CA ALA A 119 -22.15 11.80 -16.08
C ALA A 119 -21.03 10.82 -15.64
N PHE A 120 -21.37 9.69 -15.00
CA PHE A 120 -20.42 8.63 -14.64
C PHE A 120 -20.09 7.67 -15.78
N GLN A 121 -20.92 7.64 -16.82
CA GLN A 121 -20.72 6.74 -17.97
C GLN A 121 -19.41 7.01 -18.68
N ALA A 122 -18.91 6.04 -19.43
CA ALA A 122 -17.72 6.21 -20.26
C ALA A 122 -17.88 7.40 -21.21
N GLY A 123 -16.99 8.39 -21.11
CA GLY A 123 -17.07 9.66 -21.84
C GLY A 123 -17.92 10.75 -21.17
N GLY A 124 -18.55 10.47 -20.03
CA GLY A 124 -19.25 11.49 -19.22
C GLY A 124 -18.27 12.40 -18.47
N GLU A 125 -18.74 13.61 -18.12
CA GLU A 125 -17.90 14.64 -17.52
C GLU A 125 -17.38 14.32 -16.13
N ALA A 126 -18.08 13.48 -15.35
CA ALA A 126 -17.67 13.04 -14.03
C ALA A 126 -16.87 11.72 -14.03
N ASN A 127 -16.71 11.08 -15.20
CA ASN A 127 -16.01 9.80 -15.30
C ASN A 127 -14.53 9.95 -14.88
N GLY A 128 -14.10 9.19 -13.89
CA GLY A 128 -12.74 9.23 -13.35
C GLY A 128 -12.39 10.51 -12.56
N ARG A 129 -13.31 11.50 -12.44
CA ARG A 129 -13.04 12.78 -11.75
C ARG A 129 -14.25 13.34 -10.99
N ALA A 130 -14.99 12.49 -10.30
CA ALA A 130 -16.25 12.85 -9.66
C ALA A 130 -16.16 14.05 -8.70
N LEU A 131 -15.16 14.12 -7.83
CA LEU A 131 -14.98 15.26 -6.92
C LEU A 131 -14.58 16.55 -7.64
N ALA A 132 -13.77 16.46 -8.71
CA ALA A 132 -13.42 17.60 -9.54
C ALA A 132 -14.69 18.14 -10.25
N TYR A 133 -15.53 17.27 -10.79
CA TYR A 133 -16.81 17.65 -11.36
C TYR A 133 -17.68 18.45 -10.38
N LEU A 134 -17.79 17.98 -9.13
CA LEU A 134 -18.53 18.71 -8.08
C LEU A 134 -17.83 20.01 -7.69
N ALA A 135 -16.49 20.05 -7.67
CA ALA A 135 -15.73 21.25 -7.36
C ALA A 135 -15.99 22.37 -8.37
N HIS A 136 -15.99 22.05 -9.66
CA HIS A 136 -16.34 22.99 -10.73
C HIS A 136 -17.81 23.39 -10.69
N GLY A 137 -18.72 22.44 -10.51
CA GLY A 137 -20.16 22.69 -10.53
C GLY A 137 -20.68 23.48 -9.33
N LEU A 138 -20.21 23.17 -8.12
CA LEU A 138 -20.72 23.81 -6.89
C LEU A 138 -19.96 25.06 -6.48
N LEU A 139 -18.65 25.13 -6.75
CA LEU A 139 -17.75 26.17 -6.22
C LEU A 139 -17.15 27.05 -7.33
N GLY A 140 -17.48 26.74 -8.59
CA GLY A 140 -17.08 27.51 -9.76
C GLY A 140 -15.69 27.17 -10.28
N GLU A 141 -15.38 27.69 -11.48
CA GLU A 141 -14.19 27.35 -12.28
C GLU A 141 -12.86 27.65 -11.58
N ALA A 142 -12.76 28.77 -10.86
CA ALA A 142 -11.53 29.14 -10.18
C ALA A 142 -11.17 28.17 -9.07
N PHE A 143 -12.15 27.74 -8.28
CA PHE A 143 -11.96 26.72 -7.23
C PHE A 143 -11.71 25.36 -7.83
N GLY A 144 -12.46 24.95 -8.86
CA GLY A 144 -12.29 23.71 -9.59
C GLY A 144 -10.86 23.57 -10.15
N THR A 145 -10.34 24.62 -10.77
CA THR A 145 -8.95 24.63 -11.27
C THR A 145 -7.92 24.47 -10.13
N ALA A 146 -8.12 25.14 -8.99
CA ALA A 146 -7.25 24.97 -7.82
C ALA A 146 -7.30 23.54 -7.27
N PHE A 147 -8.50 22.93 -7.27
CA PHE A 147 -8.71 21.54 -6.89
C PHE A 147 -7.97 20.58 -7.83
N ASP A 148 -8.06 20.78 -9.16
CA ASP A 148 -7.40 19.96 -10.16
C ASP A 148 -5.86 20.03 -10.03
N ILE A 149 -5.30 21.24 -9.88
CA ILE A 149 -3.86 21.42 -9.65
C ILE A 149 -3.42 20.70 -8.39
N SER A 150 -4.18 20.83 -7.30
CA SER A 150 -3.90 20.16 -6.03
C SER A 150 -3.93 18.65 -6.17
N SER A 151 -4.88 18.12 -6.94
CA SER A 151 -5.05 16.68 -7.21
C SER A 151 -3.89 16.12 -8.03
N ILE A 152 -3.45 16.83 -9.06
CA ILE A 152 -2.27 16.45 -9.86
C ILE A 152 -1.01 16.43 -8.98
N LEU A 153 -0.81 17.47 -8.19
CA LEU A 153 0.35 17.57 -7.31
C LEU A 153 0.40 16.44 -6.27
N ILE A 154 -0.74 16.10 -5.64
CA ILE A 154 -0.75 15.02 -4.65
C ILE A 154 -0.48 13.66 -5.29
N LEU A 155 -0.94 13.41 -6.51
CA LEU A 155 -0.65 12.18 -7.25
C LEU A 155 0.85 12.06 -7.57
N TRP A 156 1.51 13.14 -7.97
CA TRP A 156 2.96 13.18 -8.18
C TRP A 156 3.73 12.87 -6.90
N PHE A 157 3.34 13.48 -5.78
CA PHE A 157 3.95 13.20 -4.47
C PHE A 157 3.70 11.77 -4.00
N ALA A 158 2.53 11.22 -4.29
CA ALA A 158 2.21 9.83 -3.98
C ALA A 158 3.14 8.87 -4.75
N GLY A 159 3.32 9.09 -6.05
CA GLY A 159 4.26 8.33 -6.88
C GLY A 159 5.70 8.44 -6.39
N ALA A 160 6.17 9.64 -6.07
CA ALA A 160 7.50 9.86 -5.52
C ALA A 160 7.69 9.15 -4.17
N SER A 161 6.67 9.17 -3.29
CA SER A 161 6.75 8.49 -1.98
C SER A 161 6.75 6.96 -2.12
N ALA A 162 5.99 6.41 -3.07
CA ALA A 162 6.01 4.99 -3.37
C ALA A 162 7.38 4.54 -3.88
N MET A 163 7.98 5.31 -4.79
CA MET A 163 9.35 5.06 -5.27
C MET A 163 10.36 5.11 -4.13
N ALA A 164 10.28 6.09 -3.24
CA ALA A 164 11.14 6.18 -2.06
C ALA A 164 11.00 4.97 -1.13
N GLY A 165 9.79 4.44 -0.96
CA GLY A 165 9.52 3.21 -0.22
C GLY A 165 10.21 2.00 -0.86
N LEU A 166 10.05 1.79 -2.16
CA LEU A 166 10.67 0.71 -2.91
C LEU A 166 12.19 0.75 -2.85
N VAL A 167 12.77 1.93 -3.03
CA VAL A 167 14.23 2.15 -2.97
C VAL A 167 14.80 1.85 -1.57
N ASN A 168 14.01 2.01 -0.52
CA ASN A 168 14.43 1.64 0.84
C ASN A 168 14.36 0.13 1.08
N ILE A 169 13.36 -0.55 0.54
CA ILE A 169 13.10 -1.96 0.83
C ILE A 169 13.94 -2.86 -0.05
N VAL A 170 13.87 -2.65 -1.37
CA VAL A 170 14.44 -3.58 -2.36
C VAL A 170 15.94 -3.78 -2.17
N PRO A 171 16.79 -2.75 -2.05
CA PRO A 171 18.23 -2.94 -1.86
C PRO A 171 18.60 -3.63 -0.54
N ARG A 172 17.78 -3.48 0.49
CA ARG A 172 18.08 -4.02 1.83
C ARG A 172 17.65 -5.48 1.97
N TYR A 173 16.47 -5.82 1.46
CA TYR A 173 15.88 -7.13 1.73
C TYR A 173 16.12 -8.14 0.62
N LEU A 174 15.89 -7.79 -0.64
CA LEU A 174 15.95 -8.76 -1.73
C LEU A 174 17.35 -9.39 -1.91
N PRO A 175 18.46 -8.62 -1.94
CA PRO A 175 19.79 -9.19 -2.05
C PRO A 175 20.19 -10.04 -0.84
N ALA A 176 19.74 -9.64 0.37
CA ALA A 176 20.03 -10.38 1.59
C ALA A 176 19.44 -11.81 1.57
N TYR A 177 18.27 -11.98 0.94
CA TYR A 177 17.62 -13.28 0.77
C TYR A 177 18.01 -14.00 -0.55
N GLY A 178 18.95 -13.45 -1.32
CA GLY A 178 19.33 -13.99 -2.62
C GLY A 178 18.27 -13.86 -3.71
N MET A 179 17.28 -12.97 -3.52
CA MET A 179 16.16 -12.76 -4.44
C MET A 179 16.45 -11.72 -5.52
N ALA A 180 17.58 -11.02 -5.44
CA ALA A 180 17.97 -10.03 -6.43
C ALA A 180 19.49 -10.01 -6.61
N PRO A 181 19.98 -9.63 -7.81
CA PRO A 181 21.39 -9.49 -8.11
C PRO A 181 22.05 -8.39 -7.25
N ASP A 182 23.40 -8.45 -7.10
CA ASP A 182 24.12 -7.50 -6.25
C ASP A 182 24.04 -6.04 -6.69
N TRP A 183 23.86 -5.76 -7.99
CA TRP A 183 23.64 -4.40 -8.47
C TRP A 183 22.38 -3.75 -7.87
N SER A 184 21.39 -4.54 -7.42
CA SER A 184 20.19 -4.04 -6.79
C SER A 184 20.42 -3.43 -5.39
N ARG A 185 21.62 -3.58 -4.81
CA ARG A 185 22.05 -2.86 -3.61
C ARG A 185 22.27 -1.37 -3.87
N SER A 186 22.48 -0.99 -5.12
CA SER A 186 22.69 0.39 -5.53
C SER A 186 21.37 1.07 -5.88
N VAL A 187 21.14 2.25 -5.31
CA VAL A 187 19.87 3.01 -5.47
C VAL A 187 19.60 3.39 -6.92
N ARG A 188 20.61 3.90 -7.65
CA ARG A 188 20.44 4.41 -9.01
C ARG A 188 19.92 3.37 -10.01
N PRO A 189 20.53 2.17 -10.14
CA PRO A 189 19.99 1.14 -11.04
C PRO A 189 18.57 0.72 -10.68
N VAL A 190 18.26 0.61 -9.39
CA VAL A 190 16.91 0.25 -8.92
C VAL A 190 15.86 1.28 -9.33
N VAL A 191 16.16 2.57 -9.16
CA VAL A 191 15.28 3.65 -9.62
C VAL A 191 15.05 3.58 -11.13
N LEU A 192 16.12 3.40 -11.92
CA LEU A 192 16.01 3.29 -13.38
C LEU A 192 15.14 2.11 -13.81
N VAL A 193 15.33 0.93 -13.20
CA VAL A 193 14.53 -0.26 -13.49
C VAL A 193 13.05 0.00 -13.18
N PHE A 194 12.73 0.52 -11.99
CA PHE A 194 11.34 0.81 -11.63
C PHE A 194 10.70 1.88 -12.52
N THR A 195 11.44 2.92 -12.86
CA THR A 195 10.96 3.95 -13.79
C THR A 195 10.69 3.36 -15.16
N THR A 196 11.58 2.51 -15.68
CA THR A 196 11.40 1.83 -16.96
C THR A 196 10.16 0.93 -16.95
N ILE A 197 9.97 0.14 -15.88
CA ILE A 197 8.77 -0.71 -15.71
C ILE A 197 7.52 0.16 -15.68
N SER A 198 7.53 1.26 -14.93
CA SER A 198 6.38 2.17 -14.84
C SER A 198 6.03 2.79 -16.20
N ILE A 199 7.02 3.18 -16.98
CA ILE A 199 6.83 3.72 -18.36
C ILE A 199 6.23 2.63 -19.26
N ILE A 200 6.78 1.42 -19.23
CA ILE A 200 6.28 0.30 -20.05
C ILE A 200 4.82 -0.02 -19.70
N LEU A 201 4.48 -0.06 -18.42
CA LEU A 201 3.10 -0.29 -17.97
C LEU A 201 2.17 0.85 -18.41
N THR A 202 2.61 2.11 -18.25
CA THR A 202 1.81 3.26 -18.66
C THR A 202 1.51 3.24 -20.16
N ILE A 203 2.50 2.92 -20.99
CA ILE A 203 2.33 2.80 -22.44
C ILE A 203 1.45 1.59 -22.77
N GLY A 204 1.70 0.44 -22.15
CA GLY A 204 0.95 -0.80 -22.39
C GLY A 204 -0.54 -0.67 -22.08
N PHE A 205 -0.88 0.05 -21.02
CA PHE A 205 -2.26 0.36 -20.64
C PHE A 205 -2.81 1.64 -21.27
N GLN A 206 -2.05 2.29 -22.15
CA GLN A 206 -2.44 3.57 -22.77
C GLN A 206 -2.85 4.65 -21.75
N ALA A 207 -2.18 4.67 -20.60
CA ALA A 207 -2.50 5.51 -19.45
C ALA A 207 -3.95 5.34 -18.90
N ASN A 208 -4.61 4.24 -19.23
CA ASN A 208 -5.95 3.94 -18.71
C ASN A 208 -5.87 3.40 -17.30
N VAL A 209 -6.34 4.21 -16.33
CA VAL A 209 -6.30 3.89 -14.89
C VAL A 209 -7.23 2.73 -14.55
N ASP A 210 -8.40 2.63 -15.18
CA ASP A 210 -9.37 1.56 -14.90
C ASP A 210 -8.84 0.19 -15.34
N ALA A 211 -8.13 0.14 -16.47
CA ALA A 211 -7.46 -1.07 -16.93
C ALA A 211 -6.32 -1.50 -15.99
N GLN A 212 -5.57 -0.53 -15.45
CA GLN A 212 -4.52 -0.82 -14.46
C GLN A 212 -5.07 -1.23 -13.10
N ALA A 213 -6.26 -0.74 -12.74
CA ALA A 213 -6.87 -0.95 -11.42
C ALA A 213 -7.05 -2.44 -11.08
N GLY A 214 -7.43 -3.27 -12.06
CA GLY A 214 -7.59 -4.72 -11.88
C GLY A 214 -6.29 -5.43 -11.51
N ALA A 215 -5.19 -5.11 -12.21
CA ALA A 215 -3.87 -5.69 -11.93
C ALA A 215 -3.35 -5.26 -10.56
N TYR A 216 -3.52 -3.98 -10.24
CA TYR A 216 -3.12 -3.40 -8.96
C TYR A 216 -3.92 -4.00 -7.80
N ALA A 217 -5.24 -4.13 -7.93
CA ALA A 217 -6.11 -4.73 -6.92
C ALA A 217 -5.71 -6.19 -6.65
N THR A 218 -5.41 -6.98 -7.69
CA THR A 218 -4.93 -8.36 -7.52
C THR A 218 -3.66 -8.41 -6.68
N GLY A 219 -2.69 -7.55 -6.95
CA GLY A 219 -1.43 -7.49 -6.20
C GLY A 219 -1.63 -7.13 -4.74
N ILE A 220 -2.42 -6.09 -4.44
CA ILE A 220 -2.72 -5.67 -3.07
C ILE A 220 -3.50 -6.75 -2.32
N LEU A 221 -4.54 -7.32 -2.92
CA LEU A 221 -5.36 -8.35 -2.29
C LEU A 221 -4.54 -9.59 -1.97
N ALA A 222 -3.68 -10.05 -2.87
CA ALA A 222 -2.78 -11.18 -2.62
C ALA A 222 -1.84 -10.91 -1.42
N MET A 223 -1.29 -9.70 -1.34
CA MET A 223 -0.44 -9.28 -0.22
C MET A 223 -1.26 -9.21 1.10
N MET A 224 -2.45 -8.63 1.08
CA MET A 224 -3.33 -8.50 2.25
C MET A 224 -3.79 -9.87 2.77
N VAL A 225 -4.18 -10.79 1.87
CA VAL A 225 -4.53 -12.17 2.22
C VAL A 225 -3.34 -12.88 2.87
N SER A 226 -2.16 -12.79 2.25
CA SER A 226 -0.93 -13.39 2.77
C SER A 226 -0.58 -12.86 4.16
N ALA A 227 -0.62 -11.53 4.35
CA ALA A 227 -0.33 -10.88 5.62
C ALA A 227 -1.35 -11.24 6.70
N SER A 228 -2.65 -11.16 6.40
CA SER A 228 -3.71 -11.50 7.36
C SER A 228 -3.67 -12.98 7.75
N PHE A 229 -3.39 -13.86 6.81
CA PHE A 229 -3.20 -15.30 7.05
C PHE A 229 -1.99 -15.57 7.97
N ALA A 230 -0.85 -14.93 7.71
CA ALA A 230 0.34 -15.05 8.55
C ALA A 230 0.07 -14.58 9.99
N VAL A 231 -0.65 -13.44 10.16
CA VAL A 231 -1.03 -12.95 11.48
C VAL A 231 -2.04 -13.88 12.15
N THR A 232 -2.97 -14.45 11.39
CA THR A 232 -3.91 -15.47 11.90
C THR A 232 -3.16 -16.65 12.49
N ILE A 233 -2.19 -17.23 11.77
CA ILE A 233 -1.36 -18.33 12.27
C ILE A 233 -0.61 -17.91 13.54
N SER A 234 -0.04 -16.71 13.56
CA SER A 234 0.64 -16.18 14.74
C SER A 234 -0.30 -16.06 15.94
N ALA A 235 -1.53 -15.58 15.74
CA ALA A 235 -2.55 -15.47 16.78
C ALA A 235 -3.00 -16.85 17.32
N PHE A 236 -3.06 -17.86 16.45
CA PHE A 236 -3.30 -19.24 16.85
C PHE A 236 -2.18 -19.77 17.75
N ARG A 237 -0.91 -19.58 17.35
CA ARG A 237 0.27 -20.02 18.12
C ARG A 237 0.38 -19.30 19.47
N LYS A 238 -0.01 -18.03 19.54
CA LYS A 238 0.04 -17.22 20.78
C LYS A 238 -1.24 -17.34 21.63
N HIS A 239 -2.19 -18.22 21.28
CA HIS A 239 -3.45 -18.43 21.97
C HIS A 239 -4.30 -17.17 22.23
N GLN A 240 -4.16 -16.13 21.37
CA GLN A 240 -4.88 -14.86 21.49
C GLN A 240 -6.29 -14.98 20.89
N LYS A 241 -7.30 -15.39 21.68
CA LYS A 241 -8.65 -15.69 21.21
C LYS A 241 -9.29 -14.56 20.36
N ARG A 242 -9.25 -13.31 20.85
CA ARG A 242 -9.85 -12.15 20.14
C ARG A 242 -9.15 -11.86 18.81
N ALA A 243 -7.82 -11.83 18.81
CA ALA A 243 -7.03 -11.61 17.62
C ALA A 243 -7.23 -12.74 16.60
N ARG A 244 -7.28 -14.01 17.05
CA ARG A 244 -7.54 -15.15 16.18
C ARG A 244 -8.85 -15.02 15.43
N VAL A 245 -9.97 -14.73 16.11
CA VAL A 245 -11.27 -14.57 15.45
C VAL A 245 -11.25 -13.40 14.48
N GLY A 246 -10.78 -12.23 14.93
CA GLY A 246 -10.74 -11.04 14.09
C GLY A 246 -9.89 -11.21 12.81
N PHE A 247 -8.68 -11.77 12.93
CA PHE A 247 -7.80 -11.98 11.76
C PHE A 247 -8.27 -13.15 10.89
N THR A 248 -8.94 -14.16 11.43
CA THR A 248 -9.58 -15.21 10.60
C THR A 248 -10.70 -14.61 9.75
N VAL A 249 -11.58 -13.81 10.34
CA VAL A 249 -12.65 -13.12 9.58
C VAL A 249 -12.05 -12.19 8.52
N LEU A 250 -11.02 -11.41 8.89
CA LEU A 250 -10.33 -10.53 7.92
C LEU A 250 -9.72 -11.33 6.76
N THR A 251 -9.07 -12.47 7.05
CA THR A 251 -8.48 -13.33 6.01
C THR A 251 -9.54 -13.89 5.08
N LEU A 252 -10.70 -14.30 5.61
CA LEU A 252 -11.81 -14.78 4.79
C LEU A 252 -12.39 -13.68 3.90
N VAL A 253 -12.59 -12.48 4.45
CA VAL A 253 -13.11 -11.33 3.68
C VAL A 253 -12.13 -10.92 2.58
N MET A 254 -10.83 -10.84 2.90
CA MET A 254 -9.81 -10.50 1.89
C MET A 254 -9.64 -11.62 0.86
N GLY A 255 -9.75 -12.90 1.28
CA GLY A 255 -9.73 -14.05 0.39
C GLY A 255 -10.91 -14.05 -0.58
N TYR A 256 -12.12 -13.76 -0.08
CA TYR A 256 -13.30 -13.55 -0.92
C TYR A 256 -13.05 -12.44 -1.95
N ALA A 257 -12.59 -11.26 -1.49
CA ALA A 257 -12.32 -10.13 -2.37
C ALA A 257 -11.26 -10.47 -3.44
N LEU A 258 -10.23 -11.26 -3.10
CA LEU A 258 -9.23 -11.70 -4.07
C LEU A 258 -9.85 -12.62 -5.13
N VAL A 259 -10.64 -13.61 -4.72
CA VAL A 259 -11.28 -14.55 -5.65
C VAL A 259 -12.22 -13.81 -6.58
N GLU A 260 -13.05 -12.92 -6.05
CA GLU A 260 -14.00 -12.12 -6.84
C GLU A 260 -13.27 -11.20 -7.84
N ASN A 261 -12.22 -10.49 -7.38
CA ASN A 261 -11.41 -9.65 -8.29
C ASN A 261 -10.74 -10.46 -9.40
N ILE A 262 -10.36 -11.69 -9.13
CA ILE A 262 -9.79 -12.62 -10.12
C ILE A 262 -10.83 -13.02 -11.18
N ILE A 263 -12.04 -13.29 -10.74
CA ILE A 263 -13.14 -13.71 -11.64
C ILE A 263 -13.57 -12.52 -12.51
N GLU A 264 -13.72 -11.35 -11.92
CA GLU A 264 -14.24 -10.17 -12.62
C GLU A 264 -13.20 -9.52 -13.53
N LYS A 265 -11.91 -9.57 -13.15
CA LYS A 265 -10.79 -8.93 -13.88
C LYS A 265 -9.64 -9.91 -14.15
N PRO A 266 -9.83 -10.88 -15.06
CA PRO A 266 -8.81 -11.90 -15.35
C PRO A 266 -7.50 -11.31 -15.90
N ASP A 267 -7.53 -10.16 -16.56
CA ASP A 267 -6.33 -9.46 -17.04
C ASP A 267 -5.37 -9.11 -15.91
N GLY A 268 -5.90 -8.82 -14.71
CA GLY A 268 -5.10 -8.56 -13.53
C GLY A 268 -4.23 -9.75 -13.11
N ILE A 269 -4.74 -10.98 -13.26
CA ILE A 269 -3.95 -12.19 -12.98
C ILE A 269 -2.83 -12.36 -13.99
N ALA A 270 -3.11 -12.18 -15.29
CA ALA A 270 -2.12 -12.38 -16.34
C ALA A 270 -0.89 -11.50 -16.09
N ILE A 271 -1.11 -10.23 -15.73
CA ILE A 271 -0.05 -9.28 -15.38
C ILE A 271 0.65 -9.67 -14.08
N SER A 272 -0.10 -10.02 -13.05
CA SER A 272 0.48 -10.46 -11.76
C SER A 272 1.34 -11.70 -11.94
N MET A 273 0.91 -12.67 -12.74
CA MET A 273 1.69 -13.87 -13.06
C MET A 273 2.95 -13.56 -13.85
N LEU A 274 2.91 -12.61 -14.79
CA LEU A 274 4.10 -12.15 -15.49
C LEU A 274 5.16 -11.62 -14.51
N PHE A 275 4.74 -10.79 -13.55
CA PHE A 275 5.64 -10.27 -12.52
C PHE A 275 6.16 -11.36 -11.58
N ILE A 276 5.31 -12.28 -11.14
CA ILE A 276 5.70 -13.39 -10.26
C ILE A 276 6.75 -14.27 -10.97
N VAL A 277 6.48 -14.67 -12.22
CA VAL A 277 7.41 -15.46 -13.02
C VAL A 277 8.71 -14.69 -13.24
N GLY A 278 8.65 -13.40 -13.58
CA GLY A 278 9.82 -12.55 -13.73
C GLY A 278 10.67 -12.51 -12.46
N ILE A 279 10.07 -12.31 -11.29
CA ILE A 279 10.78 -12.31 -10.00
C ILE A 279 11.40 -13.68 -9.71
N ILE A 280 10.68 -14.78 -9.96
CA ILE A 280 11.20 -16.13 -9.77
C ILE A 280 12.40 -16.39 -10.68
N VAL A 281 12.32 -16.02 -11.95
CA VAL A 281 13.41 -16.18 -12.93
C VAL A 281 14.63 -15.37 -12.48
N ILE A 282 14.46 -14.10 -12.13
CA ILE A 282 15.55 -13.24 -11.64
C ILE A 282 16.15 -13.82 -10.35
N SER A 283 15.32 -14.31 -9.44
CA SER A 283 15.76 -14.96 -8.20
C SER A 283 16.57 -16.22 -8.47
N LEU A 284 16.14 -17.08 -9.40
CA LEU A 284 16.86 -18.28 -9.80
C LEU A 284 18.20 -17.94 -10.44
N ILE A 285 18.22 -17.00 -11.38
CA ILE A 285 19.47 -16.52 -12.00
C ILE A 285 20.42 -15.98 -10.94
N SER A 286 19.91 -15.13 -10.04
CA SER A 286 20.72 -14.59 -8.93
C SER A 286 21.28 -15.68 -8.02
N ARG A 287 20.52 -16.72 -7.73
CA ARG A 287 21.01 -17.87 -6.93
C ARG A 287 22.06 -18.67 -7.66
N VAL A 288 21.85 -18.97 -8.94
CA VAL A 288 22.82 -19.73 -9.75
C VAL A 288 24.13 -18.97 -9.87
N THR A 289 24.11 -17.67 -10.14
CA THR A 289 25.33 -16.86 -10.22
C THR A 289 26.07 -16.79 -8.89
N ARG A 290 25.36 -16.76 -7.76
CA ARG A 290 25.97 -16.73 -6.42
C ARG A 290 26.51 -18.09 -5.94
N THR A 291 26.03 -19.20 -6.47
CA THR A 291 26.60 -20.53 -6.13
C THR A 291 28.01 -20.71 -6.67
N THR A 292 28.42 -19.88 -7.64
CA THR A 292 29.78 -19.86 -8.16
C THR A 292 30.76 -18.98 -7.36
N GLU A 293 30.24 -18.18 -6.41
CA GLU A 293 31.08 -17.38 -5.51
C GLU A 293 31.63 -18.24 -4.38
N LEU A 294 32.92 -18.12 -4.11
CA LEU A 294 33.56 -18.72 -2.94
C LEU A 294 32.97 -18.13 -1.67
N ARG A 295 32.19 -18.92 -0.95
CA ARG A 295 31.69 -18.55 0.37
C ARG A 295 32.59 -19.17 1.42
N ALA A 296 33.12 -18.35 2.33
CA ALA A 296 33.70 -18.86 3.55
C ALA A 296 32.57 -19.57 4.34
N SER A 297 32.63 -20.91 4.38
CA SER A 297 31.64 -21.72 5.12
C SER A 297 31.93 -21.71 6.62
N ARG A 298 33.13 -21.33 7.02
CA ARG A 298 33.58 -21.25 8.40
C ARG A 298 34.72 -20.23 8.50
N ILE A 299 34.62 -19.35 9.47
CA ILE A 299 35.70 -18.44 9.85
C ILE A 299 36.38 -19.10 11.04
N GLU A 300 37.60 -19.57 10.85
CA GLU A 300 38.45 -20.04 11.93
C GLU A 300 39.42 -18.92 12.25
N PHE A 301 39.35 -18.43 13.48
CA PHE A 301 40.31 -17.44 13.96
C PHE A 301 41.59 -18.18 14.37
N ASP A 302 42.72 -17.65 13.97
CA ASP A 302 44.02 -18.13 14.49
C ASP A 302 44.17 -17.79 15.99
N ASP A 303 45.11 -18.42 16.66
CA ASP A 303 45.30 -18.24 18.10
C ASP A 303 45.55 -16.80 18.51
N MET A 304 46.08 -15.98 17.61
CA MET A 304 46.34 -14.56 17.87
C MET A 304 45.05 -13.73 17.77
N ALA A 305 44.22 -14.01 16.80
CA ALA A 305 42.93 -13.37 16.65
C ALA A 305 41.95 -13.77 17.77
N GLN A 306 41.97 -15.04 18.21
CA GLN A 306 41.22 -15.49 19.37
C GLN A 306 41.61 -14.76 20.66
N LYS A 307 42.92 -14.66 20.93
CA LYS A 307 43.40 -13.91 22.09
C LYS A 307 43.06 -12.43 22.04
N PHE A 308 43.07 -11.85 20.83
CA PHE A 308 42.65 -10.44 20.67
C PHE A 308 41.17 -10.25 20.93
N LEU A 309 40.33 -11.17 20.47
CA LEU A 309 38.88 -11.15 20.74
C LEU A 309 38.59 -11.37 22.21
N GLU A 310 39.22 -12.32 22.87
CA GLU A 310 39.09 -12.57 24.31
C GLU A 310 39.53 -11.36 25.14
N HIS A 311 40.61 -10.68 24.76
CA HIS A 311 41.06 -9.46 25.42
C HIS A 311 40.09 -8.28 25.26
N THR A 312 39.45 -8.17 24.09
CA THR A 312 38.51 -7.11 23.79
C THR A 312 37.17 -7.34 24.52
N ILE A 313 36.73 -8.59 24.63
CA ILE A 313 35.51 -8.96 25.36
C ILE A 313 35.71 -8.81 26.89
N ALA A 314 36.90 -9.14 27.39
CA ALA A 314 37.21 -9.00 28.84
C ALA A 314 37.30 -7.55 29.30
N PHE A 315 37.63 -6.59 28.42
CA PHE A 315 37.82 -5.20 28.78
C PHE A 315 36.53 -4.38 28.91
N ASP A 316 35.42 -4.82 28.28
CA ASP A 316 34.17 -4.01 28.19
C ASP A 316 32.99 -4.56 29.01
N GLY A 317 33.07 -5.73 29.61
CA GLY A 317 32.02 -6.29 30.49
C GLY A 317 30.59 -6.33 29.93
N GLN A 318 30.40 -5.88 28.70
CA GLN A 318 29.14 -5.93 27.96
C GLN A 318 29.34 -6.74 26.67
N VAL A 319 28.54 -7.77 26.52
CA VAL A 319 28.44 -8.53 25.27
C VAL A 319 27.96 -7.59 24.19
N LYS A 320 28.87 -7.05 23.38
CA LYS A 320 28.50 -6.34 22.14
C LYS A 320 28.02 -7.36 21.15
N THR A 321 26.77 -7.22 20.76
CA THR A 321 26.17 -8.02 19.68
C THR A 321 26.97 -7.76 18.39
N GLU A 322 27.00 -8.73 17.48
CA GLU A 322 27.67 -8.71 16.16
C GLU A 322 27.48 -7.41 15.34
N GLN A 323 26.48 -6.59 15.68
CA GLN A 323 26.18 -5.31 15.03
C GLN A 323 27.09 -4.14 15.47
N ASP A 324 27.86 -4.31 16.53
CA ASP A 324 28.71 -3.24 17.10
C ASP A 324 30.19 -3.37 16.71
N LEU A 325 30.55 -4.39 15.93
CA LEU A 325 31.90 -4.56 15.41
C LEU A 325 32.16 -3.53 14.29
N PRO A 326 33.27 -2.79 14.35
CA PRO A 326 33.63 -1.87 13.27
C PRO A 326 33.75 -2.63 11.96
N SER A 327 33.16 -2.08 10.89
CA SER A 327 33.13 -2.66 9.55
C SER A 327 34.53 -2.99 8.96
N ARG A 328 35.61 -2.57 9.58
CA ARG A 328 36.99 -2.92 9.23
C ARG A 328 37.40 -4.33 9.66
N VAL A 329 36.76 -4.95 10.63
CA VAL A 329 37.08 -6.30 11.11
C VAL A 329 36.40 -7.37 10.25
N LEU A 330 35.34 -6.99 9.53
CA LEU A 330 34.58 -7.89 8.64
C LEU A 330 35.17 -8.04 7.23
N ASN A 331 36.25 -7.29 6.91
CA ASN A 331 36.88 -7.28 5.57
C ASN A 331 38.34 -7.79 5.55
N MET A 332 38.76 -8.52 6.58
CA MET A 332 40.04 -9.26 6.55
C MET A 332 39.82 -10.72 6.22
#